data_f16fe7abd626be596401ae93102dfda9
#
_entry.id   f16fe7abd626be596401ae93102dfda9
#
_cell.length_a   1.000
_cell.length_b   1.000
_cell.length_c   1.000
_cell.angle_alpha   90.00
_cell.angle_beta   90.00
_cell.angle_gamma   90.00
#
_symmetry.space_group_name_H-M   'P 1'
#
loop_
_entity.id
_entity.type
_entity.pdbx_description
1 polymer ?
#
loop_
_entity_poly.entity_id
_entity_poly.type
_entity_poly.pdbx_seq_one_letter_code
_entity_poly.pdbx_strand_id
1 'polypeptide(L)'
;MTMEPRLAAQRHAFLRDGAPTMQQRKAALRRLRSAILAQRAALAAAVSADFGHRSPYETDILEILVTVQAIDYLLRNLKRFMKPERRHVALPYQAARAYVQYQPKGVIGIMAPWNYPFSLTFIPLATALAAGNRVMLKPSELTPHTSRLIETMLAALFPADEVAVVTGGPDVGARFSELTFDHLVFTGSTAIGRQVMQAAGKHLVPLTLELGGKSPAVMARGAVNARNVKSVAFGKLSNAGQTCIAPDYLLVHQDDLASFMALYDAAVKSFYPDGPTGDDYGAIINDRHYRRLQALLADAQARGAKIHPVGHRPDSASERPNTLAPTLIVGAPDDSAIMQEEIFGPLLPVRTYAAFDETIDVINAAPRPLALYYFGPPGEDRDRLLARTASGNVSINATLLHFAQDDLPFGGIGPSGMGACHGIEGFRALSHAKGVFIQSRWRFTDLLRAPFGKLADAVLAFMLRRR
;
A
#
# COMPACT_ATOMS: atom_id res chain seq x y z
N MET A 1 -11.92 20.13 -19.71
CA MET A 1 -10.50 20.55 -19.85
C MET A 1 -9.67 19.27 -19.95
N THR A 2 -8.78 19.15 -20.94
CA THR A 2 -7.87 18.00 -21.07
C THR A 2 -6.88 17.97 -19.88
N MET A 3 -6.20 16.86 -19.66
CA MET A 3 -5.34 16.65 -18.48
C MET A 3 -4.08 17.57 -18.50
N GLU A 4 -3.50 17.77 -19.67
CA GLU A 4 -2.27 18.56 -19.86
C GLU A 4 -2.46 20.05 -19.45
N PRO A 5 -3.52 20.75 -19.84
CA PRO A 5 -3.78 22.11 -19.35
C PRO A 5 -4.02 22.18 -17.84
N ARG A 6 -4.64 21.14 -17.23
CA ARG A 6 -4.82 21.10 -15.77
C ARG A 6 -3.46 20.98 -15.06
N LEU A 7 -2.58 20.10 -15.56
CA LEU A 7 -1.23 19.94 -15.01
C LEU A 7 -0.43 21.24 -15.15
N ALA A 8 -0.52 21.90 -16.31
CA ALA A 8 0.13 23.19 -16.54
C ALA A 8 -0.38 24.28 -15.58
N ALA A 9 -1.70 24.34 -15.35
CA ALA A 9 -2.31 25.26 -14.40
C ALA A 9 -1.84 25.01 -12.96
N GLN A 10 -1.78 23.73 -12.53
CA GLN A 10 -1.27 23.34 -11.22
C GLN A 10 0.21 23.73 -11.05
N ARG A 11 1.06 23.51 -12.06
CA ARG A 11 2.46 23.93 -12.03
C ARG A 11 2.62 25.45 -11.94
N HIS A 12 1.90 26.17 -12.76
CA HIS A 12 1.92 27.62 -12.73
C HIS A 12 1.53 28.15 -11.35
N ALA A 13 0.44 27.60 -10.77
CA ALA A 13 -0.01 27.99 -9.45
C ALA A 13 1.00 27.59 -8.35
N PHE A 14 1.65 26.43 -8.45
CA PHE A 14 2.70 26.01 -7.52
C PHE A 14 3.91 26.99 -7.54
N LEU A 15 4.33 27.43 -8.72
CA LEU A 15 5.44 28.38 -8.87
C LEU A 15 5.05 29.79 -8.41
N ARG A 16 3.82 30.21 -8.67
CA ARG A 16 3.29 31.53 -8.27
C ARG A 16 3.16 31.63 -6.74
N ASP A 17 2.60 30.62 -6.09
CA ASP A 17 2.23 30.67 -4.68
C ASP A 17 3.35 30.21 -3.75
N GLY A 18 4.32 29.45 -4.29
CA GLY A 18 5.39 28.84 -3.51
C GLY A 18 4.91 27.69 -2.62
N ALA A 19 5.80 27.23 -1.74
CA ALA A 19 5.48 26.14 -0.81
C ALA A 19 4.52 26.61 0.29
N PRO A 20 3.41 25.90 0.53
CA PRO A 20 2.47 26.26 1.59
C PRO A 20 3.10 26.17 2.98
N THR A 21 2.73 27.08 3.85
CA THR A 21 3.15 27.09 5.26
C THR A 21 2.60 25.88 6.02
N MET A 22 3.18 25.56 7.18
CA MET A 22 2.69 24.51 8.06
C MET A 22 1.21 24.73 8.44
N GLN A 23 0.80 25.98 8.67
CA GLN A 23 -0.59 26.30 9.02
C GLN A 23 -1.55 26.01 7.86
N GLN A 24 -1.21 26.37 6.64
CA GLN A 24 -1.98 26.09 5.43
C GLN A 24 -2.11 24.59 5.20
N ARG A 25 -1.02 23.82 5.32
CA ARG A 25 -1.05 22.35 5.19
C ARG A 25 -1.95 21.72 6.26
N LYS A 26 -1.86 22.15 7.52
CA LYS A 26 -2.75 21.69 8.59
C LYS A 26 -4.20 22.07 8.35
N ALA A 27 -4.48 23.24 7.80
CA ALA A 27 -5.82 23.67 7.45
C ALA A 27 -6.42 22.79 6.34
N ALA A 28 -5.64 22.48 5.29
CA ALA A 28 -6.06 21.57 4.22
C ALA A 28 -6.39 20.17 4.75
N LEU A 29 -5.51 19.59 5.59
CA LEU A 29 -5.74 18.28 6.22
C LEU A 29 -6.98 18.26 7.12
N ARG A 30 -7.24 19.32 7.91
CA ARG A 30 -8.43 19.42 8.76
C ARG A 30 -9.70 19.53 7.94
N ARG A 31 -9.71 20.32 6.87
CA ARG A 31 -10.85 20.41 5.93
C ARG A 31 -11.16 19.04 5.34
N LEU A 32 -10.13 18.33 4.85
CA LEU A 32 -10.26 16.99 4.30
C LEU A 32 -10.87 16.03 5.33
N ARG A 33 -10.31 15.96 6.52
CA ARG A 33 -10.79 15.14 7.64
C ARG A 33 -12.27 15.41 7.99
N SER A 34 -12.63 16.68 8.10
CA SER A 34 -14.02 17.07 8.43
C SER A 34 -15.00 16.65 7.34
N ALA A 35 -14.64 16.81 6.07
CA ALA A 35 -15.47 16.41 4.94
C ALA A 35 -15.65 14.88 4.86
N ILE A 36 -14.59 14.11 5.15
CA ILE A 36 -14.67 12.64 5.23
C ILE A 36 -15.71 12.21 6.27
N LEU A 37 -15.62 12.76 7.48
CA LEU A 37 -16.55 12.43 8.56
C LEU A 37 -18.00 12.85 8.23
N ALA A 38 -18.18 14.02 7.60
CA ALA A 38 -19.49 14.50 7.18
C ALA A 38 -20.13 13.63 6.09
N GLN A 39 -19.32 13.00 5.23
CA GLN A 39 -19.78 12.19 4.10
C GLN A 39 -19.74 10.67 4.39
N ARG A 40 -19.49 10.25 5.64
CA ARG A 40 -19.28 8.83 6.01
C ARG A 40 -20.37 7.91 5.45
N ALA A 41 -21.65 8.22 5.68
CA ALA A 41 -22.75 7.38 5.22
C ALA A 41 -22.84 7.32 3.69
N ALA A 42 -22.64 8.46 3.01
CA ALA A 42 -22.65 8.54 1.55
C ALA A 42 -21.48 7.76 0.93
N LEU A 43 -20.30 7.79 1.56
CA LEU A 43 -19.13 7.01 1.14
C LEU A 43 -19.40 5.51 1.26
N ALA A 44 -19.93 5.04 2.40
CA ALA A 44 -20.28 3.63 2.57
C ALA A 44 -21.32 3.16 1.55
N ALA A 45 -22.35 3.97 1.29
CA ALA A 45 -23.37 3.68 0.29
C ALA A 45 -22.80 3.63 -1.13
N ALA A 46 -21.90 4.57 -1.50
CA ALA A 46 -21.27 4.61 -2.82
C ALA A 46 -20.39 3.38 -3.07
N VAL A 47 -19.56 3.01 -2.08
CA VAL A 47 -18.72 1.82 -2.18
C VAL A 47 -19.57 0.55 -2.27
N SER A 48 -20.63 0.42 -1.47
CA SER A 48 -21.53 -0.73 -1.53
C SER A 48 -22.23 -0.82 -2.90
N ALA A 49 -22.63 0.30 -3.48
CA ALA A 49 -23.22 0.35 -4.83
C ALA A 49 -22.23 -0.11 -5.92
N ASP A 50 -20.96 0.26 -5.82
CA ASP A 50 -19.92 -0.13 -6.77
C ASP A 50 -19.61 -1.63 -6.72
N PHE A 51 -19.66 -2.25 -5.53
CA PHE A 51 -19.43 -3.69 -5.35
C PHE A 51 -20.67 -4.56 -5.57
N GLY A 52 -21.83 -3.94 -5.76
CA GLY A 52 -23.12 -4.64 -5.71
C GLY A 52 -23.54 -5.00 -4.27
N HIS A 53 -22.59 -5.22 -3.36
CA HIS A 53 -22.76 -5.23 -1.91
C HIS A 53 -21.40 -5.22 -1.20
N ARG A 54 -21.27 -4.36 -0.20
CA ARG A 54 -20.19 -4.36 0.79
C ARG A 54 -20.74 -3.81 2.10
N SER A 55 -20.43 -4.48 3.21
CA SER A 55 -20.85 -4.05 4.53
C SER A 55 -20.42 -2.60 4.81
N PRO A 56 -21.32 -1.73 5.28
CA PRO A 56 -20.94 -0.38 5.72
C PRO A 56 -19.91 -0.39 6.85
N TYR A 57 -19.93 -1.42 7.71
CA TYR A 57 -18.92 -1.59 8.75
C TYR A 57 -17.53 -1.89 8.18
N GLU A 58 -17.42 -2.70 7.12
CA GLU A 58 -16.15 -2.91 6.44
C GLU A 58 -15.60 -1.61 5.85
N THR A 59 -16.46 -0.83 5.20
CA THR A 59 -16.06 0.49 4.66
C THR A 59 -15.64 1.43 5.77
N ASP A 60 -16.37 1.49 6.86
CA ASP A 60 -16.01 2.32 8.01
C ASP A 60 -14.67 1.93 8.64
N ILE A 61 -14.43 0.64 8.86
CA ILE A 61 -13.23 0.14 9.54
C ILE A 61 -12.01 0.18 8.61
N LEU A 62 -12.15 -0.33 7.39
CA LEU A 62 -11.04 -0.58 6.49
C LEU A 62 -10.72 0.60 5.56
N GLU A 63 -11.61 1.59 5.45
CA GLU A 63 -11.37 2.77 4.62
C GLU A 63 -11.46 4.08 5.40
N ILE A 64 -12.58 4.35 6.07
CA ILE A 64 -12.81 5.66 6.69
C ILE A 64 -11.95 5.82 7.94
N LEU A 65 -11.97 4.84 8.85
CA LEU A 65 -11.20 4.90 10.11
C LEU A 65 -9.71 5.02 9.84
N VAL A 66 -9.15 4.15 8.99
CA VAL A 66 -7.71 4.17 8.67
C VAL A 66 -7.30 5.48 8.00
N THR A 67 -8.15 6.05 7.12
CA THR A 67 -7.87 7.33 6.48
C THR A 67 -7.87 8.49 7.48
N VAL A 68 -8.85 8.52 8.39
CA VAL A 68 -8.94 9.54 9.44
C VAL A 68 -7.73 9.44 10.39
N GLN A 69 -7.34 8.23 10.77
CA GLN A 69 -6.16 8.00 11.62
C GLN A 69 -4.87 8.46 10.93
N ALA A 70 -4.70 8.16 9.65
CA ALA A 70 -3.55 8.63 8.86
C ALA A 70 -3.49 10.17 8.80
N ILE A 71 -4.63 10.85 8.57
CA ILE A 71 -4.69 12.31 8.60
C ILE A 71 -4.35 12.85 9.99
N ASP A 72 -4.88 12.25 11.04
CA ASP A 72 -4.59 12.66 12.42
C ASP A 72 -3.12 12.44 12.79
N TYR A 73 -2.51 11.36 12.30
CA TYR A 73 -1.08 11.11 12.44
C TYR A 73 -0.25 12.20 11.73
N LEU A 74 -0.57 12.54 10.49
CA LEU A 74 0.09 13.62 9.75
C LEU A 74 -0.05 14.96 10.48
N LEU A 75 -1.24 15.33 10.96
CA LEU A 75 -1.49 16.56 11.71
C LEU A 75 -0.62 16.67 12.98
N ARG A 76 -0.46 15.56 13.72
CA ARG A 76 0.38 15.51 14.93
C ARG A 76 1.87 15.64 14.60
N ASN A 77 2.33 15.01 13.52
CA ASN A 77 3.74 14.87 13.20
C ASN A 77 4.28 15.90 12.20
N LEU A 78 3.43 16.69 11.53
CA LEU A 78 3.83 17.60 10.45
C LEU A 78 4.98 18.53 10.82
N LYS A 79 4.97 19.08 12.06
CA LYS A 79 6.05 19.92 12.56
C LYS A 79 7.39 19.19 12.60
N ARG A 80 7.39 17.92 13.02
CA ARG A 80 8.57 17.03 13.04
C ARG A 80 9.07 16.77 11.64
N PHE A 81 8.18 16.46 10.71
CA PHE A 81 8.51 16.12 9.34
C PHE A 81 9.09 17.31 8.54
N MET A 82 8.60 18.50 8.78
CA MET A 82 9.08 19.73 8.13
C MET A 82 10.37 20.27 8.73
N LYS A 83 10.82 19.76 9.90
CA LYS A 83 12.02 20.25 10.56
C LYS A 83 13.27 19.85 9.76
N PRO A 84 14.19 20.81 9.45
CA PRO A 84 15.46 20.49 8.81
C PRO A 84 16.28 19.48 9.64
N GLU A 85 16.80 18.46 9.00
CA GLU A 85 17.62 17.43 9.63
C GLU A 85 19.10 17.83 9.59
N ARG A 86 19.70 18.11 10.74
CA ARG A 86 21.13 18.38 10.83
C ARG A 86 21.94 17.18 10.33
N ARG A 87 23.02 17.47 9.61
CA ARG A 87 23.97 16.48 9.12
C ARG A 87 25.36 16.76 9.70
N HIS A 88 26.14 15.69 9.83
CA HIS A 88 27.53 15.78 10.21
C HIS A 88 28.33 16.57 9.17
N VAL A 89 29.23 17.42 9.64
CA VAL A 89 30.19 18.14 8.81
C VAL A 89 31.57 17.56 9.09
N ALA A 90 32.29 17.13 8.06
CA ALA A 90 33.62 16.55 8.19
C ALA A 90 34.61 17.52 8.90
N LEU A 91 35.56 16.94 9.61
CA LEU A 91 36.48 17.66 10.47
C LEU A 91 37.09 18.93 9.84
N PRO A 92 37.56 18.92 8.56
CA PRO A 92 38.10 20.12 7.93
C PRO A 92 37.11 21.26 7.74
N TYR A 93 35.80 20.99 7.89
CA TYR A 93 34.72 21.93 7.66
C TYR A 93 33.83 22.15 8.90
N GLN A 94 34.23 21.70 10.07
CA GLN A 94 33.37 21.68 11.29
C GLN A 94 32.84 23.02 11.73
N ALA A 95 33.45 24.13 11.32
CA ALA A 95 32.91 25.46 11.55
C ALA A 95 31.66 25.79 10.67
N ALA A 96 31.41 25.00 9.63
CA ALA A 96 30.24 25.11 8.77
C ALA A 96 29.02 24.40 9.36
N ARG A 97 27.88 24.54 8.70
CA ARG A 97 26.63 23.83 9.03
C ARG A 97 26.12 23.08 7.81
N ALA A 98 25.61 21.88 8.03
CA ALA A 98 24.95 21.12 7.00
C ALA A 98 23.61 20.58 7.51
N TYR A 99 22.60 20.62 6.66
CA TYR A 99 21.29 20.04 6.97
C TYR A 99 20.57 19.61 5.68
N VAL A 100 19.61 18.73 5.83
CA VAL A 100 18.64 18.38 4.78
C VAL A 100 17.34 19.12 5.07
N GLN A 101 16.84 19.81 4.06
CA GLN A 101 15.53 20.46 4.06
C GLN A 101 14.61 19.70 3.10
N TYR A 102 13.49 19.21 3.62
CA TYR A 102 12.44 18.61 2.80
C TYR A 102 11.53 19.71 2.25
N GLN A 103 11.42 19.77 0.93
CA GLN A 103 10.56 20.73 0.23
C GLN A 103 9.60 19.97 -0.71
N PRO A 104 8.39 20.53 -1.00
CA PRO A 104 7.48 19.90 -1.93
C PRO A 104 8.13 19.71 -3.31
N LYS A 105 7.76 18.62 -3.99
CA LYS A 105 8.24 18.33 -5.34
C LYS A 105 7.55 19.21 -6.39
N GLY A 106 6.24 19.45 -6.25
CA GLY A 106 5.45 20.21 -7.21
C GLY A 106 4.04 19.62 -7.37
N VAL A 107 3.75 18.97 -8.49
CA VAL A 107 2.45 18.32 -8.77
C VAL A 107 2.60 16.82 -8.72
N ILE A 108 1.85 16.18 -7.83
CA ILE A 108 1.82 14.73 -7.66
C ILE A 108 0.64 14.14 -8.43
N GLY A 109 0.91 13.18 -9.29
CA GLY A 109 -0.13 12.31 -9.86
C GLY A 109 -0.45 11.16 -8.90
N ILE A 110 -1.73 10.83 -8.72
CA ILE A 110 -2.15 9.66 -7.93
C ILE A 110 -3.15 8.85 -8.76
N MET A 111 -2.82 7.58 -9.02
CA MET A 111 -3.71 6.60 -9.64
C MET A 111 -4.13 5.59 -8.60
N ALA A 112 -5.41 5.57 -8.24
CA ALA A 112 -5.96 4.74 -7.19
C ALA A 112 -6.67 3.49 -7.73
N PRO A 113 -6.66 2.37 -6.98
CA PRO A 113 -7.31 1.13 -7.36
C PRO A 113 -8.81 1.13 -6.97
N TRP A 114 -9.47 0.02 -7.28
CA TRP A 114 -10.88 -0.18 -7.03
C TRP A 114 -11.22 -0.89 -5.71
N ASN A 115 -10.27 -1.63 -5.12
CA ASN A 115 -10.58 -2.52 -3.99
C ASN A 115 -10.82 -1.79 -2.66
N TYR A 116 -10.08 -0.73 -2.42
CA TYR A 116 -10.30 0.25 -1.35
C TYR A 116 -10.26 1.65 -1.96
N PRO A 117 -11.29 2.01 -2.74
CA PRO A 117 -11.26 3.17 -3.63
C PRO A 117 -11.14 4.49 -2.88
N PHE A 118 -11.58 4.51 -1.62
CA PHE A 118 -11.54 5.69 -0.80
C PHE A 118 -10.19 5.83 -0.08
N SER A 119 -9.79 4.86 0.76
CA SER A 119 -8.57 4.97 1.56
C SER A 119 -7.31 5.06 0.69
N LEU A 120 -7.23 4.26 -0.38
CA LEU A 120 -6.08 4.27 -1.29
C LEU A 120 -6.03 5.48 -2.24
N THR A 121 -7.09 6.31 -2.24
CA THR A 121 -7.07 7.65 -2.84
C THR A 121 -6.68 8.72 -1.83
N PHE A 122 -7.27 8.67 -0.62
CA PHE A 122 -7.17 9.78 0.34
C PHE A 122 -5.92 9.75 1.21
N ILE A 123 -5.35 8.59 1.52
CA ILE A 123 -4.10 8.50 2.26
C ILE A 123 -2.93 9.10 1.46
N PRO A 124 -2.71 8.73 0.18
CA PRO A 124 -1.70 9.41 -0.64
C PRO A 124 -1.99 10.90 -0.87
N LEU A 125 -3.27 11.29 -1.06
CA LEU A 125 -3.66 12.69 -1.17
C LEU A 125 -3.28 13.48 0.09
N ALA A 126 -3.65 12.98 1.27
CA ALA A 126 -3.33 13.62 2.54
C ALA A 126 -1.81 13.75 2.75
N THR A 127 -1.04 12.71 2.40
CA THR A 127 0.41 12.73 2.47
C THR A 127 1.02 13.76 1.51
N ALA A 128 0.50 13.87 0.28
CA ALA A 128 0.94 14.85 -0.70
C ALA A 128 0.65 16.30 -0.25
N LEU A 129 -0.53 16.55 0.31
CA LEU A 129 -0.90 17.84 0.91
C LEU A 129 -0.05 18.17 2.14
N ALA A 130 0.24 17.18 2.99
CA ALA A 130 1.15 17.33 4.13
C ALA A 130 2.57 17.71 3.67
N ALA A 131 3.06 17.10 2.58
CA ALA A 131 4.34 17.43 1.96
C ALA A 131 4.32 18.81 1.25
N GLY A 132 3.13 19.38 1.02
CA GLY A 132 2.94 20.71 0.44
C GLY A 132 2.84 20.72 -1.08
N ASN A 133 2.50 19.61 -1.69
CA ASN A 133 2.32 19.46 -3.12
C ASN A 133 0.90 19.81 -3.56
N ARG A 134 0.74 20.03 -4.86
CA ARG A 134 -0.52 20.01 -5.59
C ARG A 134 -0.76 18.61 -6.11
N VAL A 135 -2.03 18.24 -6.35
CA VAL A 135 -2.37 16.84 -6.64
C VAL A 135 -3.34 16.75 -7.82
N MET A 136 -3.06 15.83 -8.72
CA MET A 136 -4.03 15.36 -9.70
C MET A 136 -4.34 13.88 -9.41
N LEU A 137 -5.63 13.55 -9.30
CA LEU A 137 -6.11 12.21 -8.92
C LEU A 137 -6.81 11.54 -10.09
N LYS A 138 -6.53 10.25 -10.29
CA LYS A 138 -7.33 9.37 -11.14
C LYS A 138 -7.84 8.20 -10.30
N PRO A 139 -9.06 8.27 -9.76
CA PRO A 139 -9.70 7.13 -9.11
C PRO A 139 -10.06 6.05 -10.15
N SER A 140 -10.40 4.86 -9.67
CA SER A 140 -10.70 3.73 -10.55
C SER A 140 -12.02 3.90 -11.30
N GLU A 141 -12.01 3.48 -12.56
CA GLU A 141 -13.22 3.38 -13.40
C GLU A 141 -14.16 2.24 -12.97
N LEU A 142 -13.66 1.27 -12.20
CA LEU A 142 -14.47 0.15 -11.68
C LEU A 142 -15.33 0.56 -10.48
N THR A 143 -15.12 1.74 -9.92
CA THR A 143 -15.89 2.28 -8.79
C THR A 143 -16.47 3.66 -9.12
N PRO A 144 -17.42 3.73 -10.10
CA PRO A 144 -17.92 5.00 -10.62
C PRO A 144 -18.71 5.82 -9.61
N HIS A 145 -19.47 5.19 -8.70
CA HIS A 145 -20.23 5.90 -7.66
C HIS A 145 -19.28 6.57 -6.67
N THR A 146 -18.30 5.82 -6.18
CA THR A 146 -17.27 6.34 -5.26
C THR A 146 -16.42 7.41 -5.95
N SER A 147 -16.01 7.21 -7.21
CA SER A 147 -15.22 8.17 -7.97
C SER A 147 -15.93 9.51 -8.18
N ARG A 148 -17.23 9.48 -8.47
CA ARG A 148 -18.07 10.69 -8.59
C ARG A 148 -18.20 11.42 -7.26
N LEU A 149 -18.39 10.69 -6.16
CA LEU A 149 -18.47 11.29 -4.84
C LEU A 149 -17.14 11.93 -4.44
N ILE A 150 -16.00 11.27 -4.69
CA ILE A 150 -14.65 11.83 -4.49
C ILE A 150 -14.49 13.13 -5.29
N GLU A 151 -14.83 13.12 -6.57
CA GLU A 151 -14.75 14.31 -7.44
C GLU A 151 -15.57 15.48 -6.87
N THR A 152 -16.84 15.24 -6.54
CA THR A 152 -17.73 16.27 -5.98
C THR A 152 -17.19 16.81 -4.65
N MET A 153 -16.76 15.92 -3.75
CA MET A 153 -16.24 16.31 -2.44
C MET A 153 -14.97 17.15 -2.56
N LEU A 154 -14.02 16.72 -3.38
CA LEU A 154 -12.73 17.42 -3.53
C LEU A 154 -12.89 18.75 -4.26
N ALA A 155 -13.79 18.87 -5.26
CA ALA A 155 -14.11 20.12 -5.92
C ALA A 155 -14.73 21.17 -4.98
N ALA A 156 -15.47 20.73 -3.96
CA ALA A 156 -16.03 21.64 -2.94
C ALA A 156 -14.97 22.08 -1.90
N LEU A 157 -13.87 21.33 -1.73
CA LEU A 157 -12.85 21.61 -0.72
C LEU A 157 -11.65 22.39 -1.26
N PHE A 158 -11.29 22.16 -2.52
CA PHE A 158 -10.05 22.67 -3.10
C PHE A 158 -10.30 23.24 -4.50
N PRO A 159 -9.62 24.34 -4.86
CA PRO A 159 -9.62 24.79 -6.24
C PRO A 159 -8.89 23.77 -7.14
N ALA A 160 -9.26 23.70 -8.41
CA ALA A 160 -8.74 22.70 -9.34
C ALA A 160 -7.22 22.83 -9.61
N ASP A 161 -6.65 23.99 -9.36
CA ASP A 161 -5.21 24.22 -9.43
C ASP A 161 -4.45 23.77 -8.16
N GLU A 162 -5.16 23.37 -7.10
CA GLU A 162 -4.59 22.72 -5.88
C GLU A 162 -4.83 21.22 -5.92
N VAL A 163 -6.09 20.76 -6.08
CA VAL A 163 -6.47 19.35 -6.20
C VAL A 163 -7.45 19.19 -7.35
N ALA A 164 -7.11 18.36 -8.32
CA ALA A 164 -7.96 18.03 -9.46
C ALA A 164 -8.25 16.54 -9.54
N VAL A 165 -9.46 16.17 -9.91
CA VAL A 165 -9.87 14.80 -10.18
C VAL A 165 -10.07 14.61 -11.68
N VAL A 166 -9.59 13.49 -12.21
CA VAL A 166 -9.73 13.06 -13.60
C VAL A 166 -10.40 11.68 -13.58
N THR A 167 -11.59 11.59 -14.10
CA THR A 167 -12.33 10.32 -14.27
C THR A 167 -12.20 9.82 -15.70
N GLY A 168 -12.29 8.51 -15.89
CA GLY A 168 -12.26 7.89 -17.22
C GLY A 168 -11.71 6.47 -17.19
N GLY A 169 -11.80 5.81 -18.33
CA GLY A 169 -11.44 4.41 -18.53
C GLY A 169 -9.92 4.14 -18.59
N PRO A 170 -9.53 2.92 -19.00
CA PRO A 170 -8.13 2.52 -19.11
C PRO A 170 -7.30 3.40 -20.06
N ASP A 171 -7.90 3.93 -21.11
CA ASP A 171 -7.29 4.87 -22.06
C ASP A 171 -6.88 6.18 -21.39
N VAL A 172 -7.75 6.72 -20.51
CA VAL A 172 -7.45 7.90 -19.69
C VAL A 172 -6.34 7.56 -18.69
N GLY A 173 -6.35 6.34 -18.11
CA GLY A 173 -5.29 5.87 -17.21
C GLY A 173 -3.93 5.79 -17.90
N ALA A 174 -3.88 5.26 -19.11
CA ALA A 174 -2.67 5.20 -19.91
C ALA A 174 -2.09 6.61 -20.19
N ARG A 175 -2.94 7.52 -20.68
CA ARG A 175 -2.53 8.93 -20.92
C ARG A 175 -2.14 9.64 -19.62
N PHE A 176 -2.81 9.37 -18.50
CA PHE A 176 -2.45 9.94 -17.21
C PHE A 176 -1.03 9.53 -16.78
N SER A 177 -0.65 8.28 -17.02
CA SER A 177 0.70 7.77 -16.70
C SER A 177 1.81 8.38 -17.56
N GLU A 178 1.48 8.97 -18.71
CA GLU A 178 2.41 9.67 -19.61
C GLU A 178 2.61 11.16 -19.25
N LEU A 179 1.80 11.70 -18.32
CA LEU A 179 1.95 13.09 -17.91
C LEU A 179 3.25 13.31 -17.12
N THR A 180 3.86 14.46 -17.33
CA THR A 180 5.14 14.83 -16.73
C THR A 180 4.98 15.30 -15.27
N PHE A 181 4.41 14.50 -14.38
CA PHE A 181 4.31 14.80 -12.96
C PHE A 181 5.69 14.95 -12.31
N ASP A 182 5.75 15.61 -11.16
CA ASP A 182 6.97 15.69 -10.36
C ASP A 182 7.15 14.43 -9.47
N HIS A 183 6.11 13.63 -9.34
CA HIS A 183 6.07 12.26 -8.82
C HIS A 183 4.73 11.62 -9.15
N LEU A 184 4.72 10.31 -9.42
CA LEU A 184 3.50 9.55 -9.65
C LEU A 184 3.38 8.42 -8.63
N VAL A 185 2.27 8.38 -7.92
CA VAL A 185 1.87 7.28 -7.03
C VAL A 185 0.87 6.41 -7.77
N PHE A 186 1.16 5.14 -7.89
CA PHE A 186 0.27 4.16 -8.51
C PHE A 186 0.04 2.99 -7.55
N THR A 187 -1.23 2.65 -7.34
CA THR A 187 -1.64 1.44 -6.63
C THR A 187 -2.48 0.57 -7.55
N GLY A 188 -2.08 -0.70 -7.74
CA GLY A 188 -2.78 -1.62 -8.64
C GLY A 188 -2.03 -2.91 -8.91
N SER A 189 -2.37 -3.61 -10.00
CA SER A 189 -1.70 -4.87 -10.34
C SER A 189 -0.27 -4.67 -10.83
N THR A 190 0.59 -5.66 -10.61
CA THR A 190 1.99 -5.68 -11.06
C THR A 190 2.10 -5.50 -12.57
N ALA A 191 1.18 -6.09 -13.35
CA ALA A 191 1.19 -5.96 -14.81
C ALA A 191 0.97 -4.51 -15.26
N ILE A 192 0.01 -3.80 -14.67
CA ILE A 192 -0.25 -2.39 -14.98
C ILE A 192 0.86 -1.50 -14.40
N GLY A 193 1.37 -1.81 -13.20
CA GLY A 193 2.50 -1.09 -12.60
C GLY A 193 3.74 -1.05 -13.51
N ARG A 194 4.04 -2.14 -14.23
CA ARG A 194 5.10 -2.18 -15.23
C ARG A 194 4.83 -1.21 -16.39
N GLN A 195 3.60 -1.13 -16.88
CA GLN A 195 3.22 -0.21 -17.96
C GLN A 195 3.33 1.25 -17.49
N VAL A 196 2.85 1.54 -16.27
CA VAL A 196 2.98 2.88 -15.66
C VAL A 196 4.45 3.26 -15.51
N MET A 197 5.30 2.34 -15.06
CA MET A 197 6.73 2.57 -14.92
C MET A 197 7.41 2.86 -16.27
N GLN A 198 7.04 2.13 -17.32
CA GLN A 198 7.55 2.36 -18.67
C GLN A 198 7.13 3.73 -19.23
N ALA A 199 5.86 4.13 -19.00
CA ALA A 199 5.34 5.42 -19.42
C ALA A 199 6.03 6.58 -18.68
N ALA A 200 6.10 6.53 -17.38
CA ALA A 200 6.74 7.54 -16.52
C ALA A 200 8.26 7.65 -16.80
N GLY A 201 8.92 6.53 -17.11
CA GLY A 201 10.35 6.48 -17.42
C GLY A 201 10.75 7.31 -18.64
N LYS A 202 9.87 7.49 -19.63
CA LYS A 202 10.10 8.35 -20.81
C LYS A 202 10.41 9.81 -20.42
N HIS A 203 9.88 10.25 -19.27
CA HIS A 203 9.99 11.63 -18.79
C HIS A 203 10.74 11.75 -17.47
N LEU A 204 11.39 10.67 -17.01
CA LEU A 204 12.11 10.61 -15.72
C LEU A 204 11.21 10.97 -14.53
N VAL A 205 9.93 10.66 -14.58
CA VAL A 205 8.99 10.87 -13.47
C VAL A 205 9.27 9.84 -12.38
N PRO A 206 9.62 10.26 -11.16
CA PRO A 206 9.81 9.36 -10.03
C PRO A 206 8.50 8.67 -9.63
N LEU A 207 8.58 7.42 -9.18
CA LEU A 207 7.42 6.60 -8.87
C LEU A 207 7.40 6.11 -7.42
N THR A 208 6.18 5.99 -6.88
CA THR A 208 5.84 5.05 -5.82
C THR A 208 4.85 4.04 -6.41
N LEU A 209 5.20 2.76 -6.37
CA LEU A 209 4.38 1.66 -6.88
C LEU A 209 3.96 0.77 -5.72
N GLU A 210 2.65 0.73 -5.45
CA GLU A 210 2.03 -0.16 -4.47
C GLU A 210 1.30 -1.25 -5.26
N LEU A 211 1.90 -2.43 -5.29
CA LEU A 211 1.44 -3.55 -6.12
C LEU A 211 0.95 -4.69 -5.22
N GLY A 212 0.61 -5.81 -5.79
CA GLY A 212 0.16 -6.97 -5.04
C GLY A 212 1.22 -8.04 -4.87
N GLY A 213 0.77 -9.26 -4.88
CA GLY A 213 1.60 -10.45 -4.82
C GLY A 213 0.95 -11.56 -4.00
N LYS A 214 1.59 -12.73 -3.97
CA LYS A 214 1.11 -13.88 -3.21
C LYS A 214 1.64 -13.83 -1.78
N SER A 215 0.93 -13.10 -0.91
CA SER A 215 1.31 -12.93 0.50
C SER A 215 1.14 -14.21 1.31
N PRO A 216 2.22 -14.85 1.79
CA PRO A 216 2.13 -16.08 2.57
C PRO A 216 1.71 -15.82 4.01
N ALA A 217 0.91 -16.76 4.57
CA ALA A 217 0.75 -16.90 6.01
C ALA A 217 1.43 -18.20 6.45
N VAL A 218 2.32 -18.11 7.42
CA VAL A 218 3.06 -19.26 7.98
C VAL A 218 2.58 -19.50 9.41
N MET A 219 2.02 -20.66 9.68
CA MET A 219 1.72 -21.12 11.04
C MET A 219 2.80 -22.11 11.51
N ALA A 220 3.55 -21.74 12.55
CA ALA A 220 4.50 -22.64 13.18
C ALA A 220 3.78 -23.87 13.75
N ARG A 221 4.50 -25.01 13.87
CA ARG A 221 3.94 -26.25 14.46
C ARG A 221 3.37 -25.96 15.85
N GLY A 222 2.13 -26.42 16.09
CA GLY A 222 1.41 -26.16 17.35
C GLY A 222 0.87 -24.75 17.54
N ALA A 223 1.01 -23.85 16.55
CA ALA A 223 0.48 -22.49 16.62
C ALA A 223 -0.98 -22.40 16.12
N VAL A 224 -1.55 -23.51 15.65
CA VAL A 224 -2.96 -23.61 15.23
C VAL A 224 -3.85 -23.56 16.47
N ASN A 225 -4.54 -22.45 16.66
CA ASN A 225 -5.52 -22.22 17.71
C ASN A 225 -6.59 -21.25 17.22
N ALA A 226 -7.72 -21.17 17.93
CA ALA A 226 -8.87 -20.36 17.51
C ALA A 226 -8.53 -18.87 17.27
N ARG A 227 -7.63 -18.27 18.07
CA ARG A 227 -7.23 -16.85 17.93
C ARG A 227 -6.45 -16.63 16.63
N ASN A 228 -5.44 -17.45 16.39
CA ASN A 228 -4.58 -17.32 15.22
C ASN A 228 -5.36 -17.61 13.93
N VAL A 229 -6.18 -18.64 13.94
CA VAL A 229 -7.02 -19.01 12.79
C VAL A 229 -8.06 -17.94 12.49
N LYS A 230 -8.71 -17.36 13.52
CA LYS A 230 -9.61 -16.19 13.33
C LYS A 230 -8.87 -15.00 12.70
N SER A 231 -7.61 -14.76 13.05
CA SER A 231 -6.84 -13.69 12.42
C SER A 231 -6.58 -13.98 10.93
N VAL A 232 -6.26 -15.21 10.55
CA VAL A 232 -6.10 -15.59 9.13
C VAL A 232 -7.43 -15.46 8.39
N ALA A 233 -8.53 -15.93 8.99
CA ALA A 233 -9.87 -15.82 8.39
C ALA A 233 -10.27 -14.35 8.19
N PHE A 234 -10.06 -13.49 9.19
CA PHE A 234 -10.30 -12.05 9.07
C PHE A 234 -9.49 -11.43 7.93
N GLY A 235 -8.17 -11.68 7.89
CA GLY A 235 -7.31 -11.12 6.84
C GLY A 235 -7.64 -11.63 5.44
N LYS A 236 -8.06 -12.90 5.34
CA LYS A 236 -8.45 -13.50 4.07
C LYS A 236 -9.81 -13.04 3.57
N LEU A 237 -10.76 -12.81 4.47
CA LEU A 237 -12.15 -12.58 4.09
C LEU A 237 -12.58 -11.11 4.11
N SER A 238 -11.77 -10.22 4.68
CA SER A 238 -11.99 -8.77 4.57
C SER A 238 -12.09 -8.37 3.10
N ASN A 239 -13.15 -7.65 2.74
CA ASN A 239 -13.50 -7.29 1.35
C ASN A 239 -13.58 -8.52 0.43
N ALA A 240 -14.09 -9.64 0.93
CA ALA A 240 -14.10 -10.94 0.23
C ALA A 240 -12.73 -11.33 -0.34
N GLY A 241 -11.64 -11.00 0.34
CA GLY A 241 -10.27 -11.30 -0.07
C GLY A 241 -9.69 -10.40 -1.16
N GLN A 242 -10.39 -9.35 -1.57
CA GLN A 242 -9.96 -8.40 -2.59
C GLN A 242 -9.02 -7.35 -1.98
N THR A 243 -7.93 -7.82 -1.39
CA THR A 243 -6.97 -7.03 -0.60
C THR A 243 -5.54 -7.43 -0.96
N CYS A 244 -4.71 -6.46 -1.32
CA CYS A 244 -3.32 -6.69 -1.76
C CYS A 244 -2.42 -7.35 -0.71
N ILE A 245 -2.80 -7.24 0.56
CA ILE A 245 -2.14 -7.86 1.71
C ILE A 245 -2.97 -8.99 2.34
N ALA A 246 -4.05 -9.47 1.69
CA ALA A 246 -4.74 -10.66 2.18
C ALA A 246 -3.78 -11.87 2.18
N PRO A 247 -3.85 -12.76 3.17
CA PRO A 247 -3.18 -14.06 3.07
C PRO A 247 -3.57 -14.75 1.76
N ASP A 248 -2.63 -14.90 0.83
CA ASP A 248 -2.93 -15.45 -0.48
C ASP A 248 -2.85 -16.99 -0.45
N TYR A 249 -1.94 -17.54 0.34
CA TYR A 249 -1.87 -18.95 0.69
C TYR A 249 -1.38 -19.14 2.12
N LEU A 250 -1.66 -20.34 2.68
CA LEU A 250 -1.25 -20.72 4.03
C LEU A 250 -0.23 -21.86 3.97
N LEU A 251 0.82 -21.75 4.79
CA LEU A 251 1.76 -22.82 5.13
C LEU A 251 1.48 -23.29 6.56
N VAL A 252 1.11 -24.55 6.74
CA VAL A 252 0.77 -25.16 8.04
C VAL A 252 1.48 -26.49 8.20
N HIS A 253 1.94 -26.80 9.44
CA HIS A 253 2.55 -28.11 9.69
C HIS A 253 1.54 -29.24 9.39
N GLN A 254 2.00 -30.33 8.79
CA GLN A 254 1.13 -31.42 8.34
C GLN A 254 0.24 -32.00 9.46
N ASP A 255 0.76 -32.09 10.71
CA ASP A 255 0.02 -32.61 11.86
C ASP A 255 -1.11 -31.65 12.30
N ASP A 256 -1.03 -30.38 11.94
CA ASP A 256 -1.96 -29.32 12.34
C ASP A 256 -3.06 -29.06 11.29
N LEU A 257 -2.99 -29.66 10.08
CA LEU A 257 -3.89 -29.35 8.96
C LEU A 257 -5.37 -29.59 9.33
N ALA A 258 -5.70 -30.73 9.92
CA ALA A 258 -7.09 -31.07 10.25
C ALA A 258 -7.67 -30.09 11.28
N SER A 259 -6.88 -29.72 12.30
CA SER A 259 -7.25 -28.74 13.31
C SER A 259 -7.43 -27.34 12.71
N PHE A 260 -6.55 -26.94 11.79
CA PHE A 260 -6.68 -25.67 11.07
C PHE A 260 -8.00 -25.62 10.28
N MET A 261 -8.30 -26.63 9.49
CA MET A 261 -9.52 -26.68 8.66
C MET A 261 -10.78 -26.57 9.50
N ALA A 262 -10.85 -27.33 10.62
CA ALA A 262 -11.99 -27.28 11.53
C ALA A 262 -12.15 -25.91 12.21
N LEU A 263 -11.06 -25.31 12.68
CA LEU A 263 -11.09 -23.99 13.32
C LEU A 263 -11.37 -22.88 12.32
N TYR A 264 -10.92 -23.01 11.07
CA TYR A 264 -11.20 -22.03 10.01
C TYR A 264 -12.68 -22.02 9.63
N ASP A 265 -13.30 -23.21 9.45
CA ASP A 265 -14.74 -23.32 9.22
C ASP A 265 -15.54 -22.72 10.39
N ALA A 266 -15.16 -23.03 11.63
CA ALA A 266 -15.80 -22.43 12.81
C ALA A 266 -15.62 -20.90 12.87
N ALA A 267 -14.47 -20.38 12.49
CA ALA A 267 -14.22 -18.94 12.43
C ALA A 267 -15.11 -18.26 11.37
N VAL A 268 -15.21 -18.85 10.17
CA VAL A 268 -16.06 -18.32 9.09
C VAL A 268 -17.54 -18.34 9.51
N LYS A 269 -18.02 -19.40 10.12
CA LYS A 269 -19.39 -19.47 10.67
C LYS A 269 -19.65 -18.41 11.73
N SER A 270 -18.64 -18.12 12.57
CA SER A 270 -18.72 -17.08 13.59
C SER A 270 -18.76 -15.67 13.02
N PHE A 271 -18.04 -15.41 11.93
CA PHE A 271 -17.98 -14.09 11.29
C PHE A 271 -19.19 -13.83 10.39
N TYR A 272 -19.68 -14.86 9.73
CA TYR A 272 -20.76 -14.76 8.74
C TYR A 272 -21.85 -15.81 9.05
N PRO A 273 -22.63 -15.59 10.14
CA PRO A 273 -23.66 -16.55 10.57
C PRO A 273 -24.74 -16.76 9.52
N ASP A 274 -25.02 -15.74 8.71
CA ASP A 274 -26.00 -15.80 7.62
C ASP A 274 -25.36 -16.25 6.28
N GLY A 275 -24.12 -16.74 6.34
CA GLY A 275 -23.37 -17.19 5.17
C GLY A 275 -22.94 -16.07 4.22
N PRO A 276 -22.55 -16.41 2.99
CA PRO A 276 -21.98 -15.44 2.04
C PRO A 276 -23.01 -14.46 1.47
N THR A 277 -24.31 -14.68 1.68
CA THR A 277 -25.38 -13.75 1.28
C THR A 277 -25.82 -12.82 2.40
N GLY A 278 -25.27 -12.99 3.61
CA GLY A 278 -25.50 -12.09 4.75
C GLY A 278 -24.92 -10.69 4.53
N ASP A 279 -25.40 -9.71 5.32
CA ASP A 279 -25.06 -8.30 5.14
C ASP A 279 -23.60 -7.95 5.47
N ASP A 280 -22.93 -8.81 6.23
CA ASP A 280 -21.54 -8.58 6.60
C ASP A 280 -20.52 -9.11 5.58
N TYR A 281 -20.95 -9.92 4.59
CA TYR A 281 -20.05 -10.48 3.58
C TYR A 281 -20.13 -9.73 2.26
N GLY A 282 -18.97 -9.30 1.75
CA GLY A 282 -18.86 -8.51 0.52
C GLY A 282 -18.97 -9.35 -0.77
N ALA A 283 -19.41 -8.72 -1.85
CA ALA A 283 -19.39 -9.31 -3.19
C ALA A 283 -18.06 -9.06 -3.92
N ILE A 284 -17.77 -9.82 -4.96
CA ILE A 284 -16.69 -9.60 -5.90
C ILE A 284 -17.08 -8.42 -6.81
N ILE A 285 -16.16 -7.51 -7.04
CA ILE A 285 -16.41 -6.21 -7.68
C ILE A 285 -17.19 -6.28 -9.00
N ASN A 286 -17.00 -7.33 -9.80
CA ASN A 286 -17.70 -7.50 -11.06
C ASN A 286 -17.63 -8.95 -11.57
N ASP A 287 -18.42 -9.24 -12.58
CA ASP A 287 -18.53 -10.55 -13.23
C ASP A 287 -17.21 -11.06 -13.82
N ARG A 288 -16.36 -10.20 -14.39
CA ARG A 288 -15.04 -10.57 -14.91
C ARG A 288 -14.14 -11.15 -13.81
N HIS A 289 -14.05 -10.48 -12.66
CA HIS A 289 -13.26 -10.95 -11.52
C HIS A 289 -13.88 -12.20 -10.88
N TYR A 290 -15.21 -12.28 -10.81
CA TYR A 290 -15.90 -13.46 -10.33
C TYR A 290 -15.60 -14.70 -11.20
N ARG A 291 -15.72 -14.58 -12.53
CA ARG A 291 -15.38 -15.68 -13.46
C ARG A 291 -13.91 -16.07 -13.39
N ARG A 292 -13.00 -15.12 -13.21
CA ARG A 292 -11.58 -15.44 -12.99
C ARG A 292 -11.38 -16.32 -11.76
N LEU A 293 -12.03 -16.00 -10.65
CA LEU A 293 -11.95 -16.81 -9.43
C LEU A 293 -12.53 -18.20 -9.61
N GLN A 294 -13.65 -18.32 -10.34
CA GLN A 294 -14.21 -19.62 -10.71
C GLN A 294 -13.24 -20.44 -11.58
N ALA A 295 -12.56 -19.82 -12.52
CA ALA A 295 -11.56 -20.47 -13.36
C ALA A 295 -10.36 -20.98 -12.54
N LEU A 296 -9.90 -20.22 -11.53
CA LEU A 296 -8.84 -20.66 -10.60
C LEU A 296 -9.26 -21.90 -9.81
N LEU A 297 -10.51 -21.95 -9.34
CA LEU A 297 -11.06 -23.13 -8.65
C LEU A 297 -11.14 -24.35 -9.57
N ALA A 298 -11.65 -24.16 -10.78
CA ALA A 298 -11.80 -25.23 -11.77
C ALA A 298 -10.43 -25.81 -12.18
N ASP A 299 -9.41 -24.96 -12.42
CA ASP A 299 -8.05 -25.41 -12.70
C ASP A 299 -7.46 -26.21 -11.53
N ALA A 300 -7.57 -25.71 -10.30
CA ALA A 300 -7.07 -26.41 -9.12
C ALA A 300 -7.75 -27.78 -8.94
N GLN A 301 -9.07 -27.85 -9.10
CA GLN A 301 -9.83 -29.09 -9.00
C GLN A 301 -9.45 -30.09 -10.10
N ALA A 302 -9.32 -29.63 -11.34
CA ALA A 302 -8.92 -30.48 -12.47
C ALA A 302 -7.52 -31.08 -12.29
N ARG A 303 -6.65 -30.38 -11.53
CA ARG A 303 -5.28 -30.82 -11.18
C ARG A 303 -5.23 -31.65 -9.88
N GLY A 304 -6.37 -32.04 -9.31
CA GLY A 304 -6.46 -32.95 -8.17
C GLY A 304 -6.49 -32.27 -6.80
N ALA A 305 -6.57 -30.93 -6.73
CA ALA A 305 -6.76 -30.24 -5.46
C ALA A 305 -8.15 -30.57 -4.85
N LYS A 306 -8.19 -30.69 -3.53
CA LYS A 306 -9.44 -30.88 -2.79
C LYS A 306 -10.05 -29.52 -2.45
N ILE A 307 -11.28 -29.30 -2.90
CA ILE A 307 -12.03 -28.05 -2.70
C ILE A 307 -12.95 -28.22 -1.51
N HIS A 308 -12.79 -27.38 -0.49
CA HIS A 308 -13.55 -27.40 0.75
C HIS A 308 -14.23 -26.03 0.98
N PRO A 309 -15.46 -25.82 0.47
CA PRO A 309 -16.26 -24.66 0.86
C PRO A 309 -16.52 -24.68 2.36
N VAL A 310 -16.38 -23.54 3.03
CA VAL A 310 -16.51 -23.40 4.49
C VAL A 310 -17.57 -22.35 4.85
N GLY A 311 -18.04 -22.39 6.10
CA GLY A 311 -19.09 -21.52 6.58
C GLY A 311 -20.50 -22.10 6.33
N HIS A 312 -21.51 -21.27 6.57
CA HIS A 312 -22.89 -21.62 6.27
C HIS A 312 -23.14 -21.57 4.76
N ARG A 313 -23.85 -22.58 4.25
CA ARG A 313 -24.33 -22.56 2.85
C ARG A 313 -25.75 -22.00 2.86
N PRO A 314 -26.08 -21.04 1.98
CA PRO A 314 -27.47 -20.64 1.85
C PRO A 314 -28.31 -21.82 1.37
N ASP A 315 -29.42 -22.07 2.05
CA ASP A 315 -30.46 -22.90 1.53
C ASP A 315 -31.03 -22.24 0.29
N SER A 316 -30.71 -22.75 -0.87
CA SER A 316 -31.14 -22.37 -2.21
C SER A 316 -31.98 -21.09 -2.38
N ALA A 317 -31.65 -20.29 -3.38
CA ALA A 317 -32.52 -19.29 -4.04
C ALA A 317 -32.33 -17.79 -3.75
N SER A 318 -31.51 -17.32 -2.84
CA SER A 318 -31.11 -15.90 -2.86
C SER A 318 -29.63 -15.75 -3.19
N GLU A 319 -29.29 -15.96 -4.45
CA GLU A 319 -27.92 -15.72 -4.90
C GLU A 319 -27.72 -14.21 -5.12
N ARG A 320 -26.99 -13.58 -4.21
CA ARG A 320 -26.47 -12.23 -4.48
C ARG A 320 -25.48 -12.35 -5.64
N PRO A 321 -25.60 -11.54 -6.72
CA PRO A 321 -24.68 -11.57 -7.85
C PRO A 321 -23.22 -11.43 -7.39
N ASN A 322 -22.30 -12.11 -8.08
CA ASN A 322 -20.87 -12.07 -7.84
C ASN A 322 -20.44 -12.44 -6.40
N THR A 323 -21.25 -13.18 -5.67
CA THR A 323 -20.89 -13.67 -4.33
C THR A 323 -20.22 -15.03 -4.44
N LEU A 324 -19.02 -15.15 -3.89
CA LEU A 324 -18.24 -16.40 -3.87
C LEU A 324 -18.01 -16.85 -2.42
N ALA A 325 -18.43 -18.08 -2.11
CA ALA A 325 -18.27 -18.63 -0.78
C ALA A 325 -16.79 -18.78 -0.39
N PRO A 326 -16.43 -18.53 0.88
CA PRO A 326 -15.10 -18.82 1.41
C PRO A 326 -14.74 -20.28 1.18
N THR A 327 -13.55 -20.53 0.63
CA THR A 327 -13.17 -21.89 0.23
C THR A 327 -11.70 -22.16 0.54
N LEU A 328 -11.44 -23.27 1.23
CA LEU A 328 -10.10 -23.83 1.40
C LEU A 328 -9.78 -24.77 0.22
N ILE A 329 -8.56 -24.71 -0.27
CA ILE A 329 -8.05 -25.55 -1.34
C ILE A 329 -6.83 -26.30 -0.83
N VAL A 330 -6.91 -27.63 -0.73
CA VAL A 330 -5.84 -28.47 -0.18
C VAL A 330 -5.21 -29.30 -1.28
N GLY A 331 -3.87 -29.29 -1.33
CA GLY A 331 -3.10 -30.10 -2.28
C GLY A 331 -3.11 -29.55 -3.71
N ALA A 332 -3.27 -28.24 -3.88
CA ALA A 332 -3.07 -27.59 -5.19
C ALA A 332 -1.59 -27.73 -5.61
N PRO A 333 -1.30 -28.24 -6.82
CA PRO A 333 0.06 -28.30 -7.34
C PRO A 333 0.67 -26.92 -7.50
N ASP A 334 2.00 -26.82 -7.35
CA ASP A 334 2.71 -25.54 -7.43
C ASP A 334 2.56 -24.83 -8.78
N ASP A 335 2.39 -25.57 -9.88
CA ASP A 335 2.17 -25.07 -11.23
C ASP A 335 0.70 -24.76 -11.57
N SER A 336 -0.24 -24.96 -10.63
CA SER A 336 -1.64 -24.57 -10.82
C SER A 336 -1.79 -23.05 -10.84
N ALA A 337 -2.77 -22.55 -11.61
CA ALA A 337 -3.01 -21.12 -11.75
C ALA A 337 -3.22 -20.43 -10.39
N ILE A 338 -3.93 -21.09 -9.46
CA ILE A 338 -4.18 -20.54 -8.12
C ILE A 338 -2.90 -20.39 -7.27
N MET A 339 -1.85 -21.19 -7.55
CA MET A 339 -0.54 -21.07 -6.88
C MET A 339 0.41 -20.11 -7.61
N GLN A 340 0.15 -19.76 -8.86
CA GLN A 340 0.98 -18.87 -9.66
C GLN A 340 0.48 -17.42 -9.69
N GLU A 341 -0.84 -17.20 -9.69
CA GLU A 341 -1.45 -15.88 -9.76
C GLU A 341 -1.89 -15.40 -8.37
N GLU A 342 -1.86 -14.07 -8.15
CA GLU A 342 -2.50 -13.44 -7.00
C GLU A 342 -4.01 -13.70 -7.06
N ILE A 343 -4.57 -14.27 -5.99
CA ILE A 343 -5.96 -14.73 -5.98
C ILE A 343 -6.94 -13.55 -5.96
N PHE A 344 -6.75 -12.62 -5.04
CA PHE A 344 -7.62 -11.45 -4.88
C PHE A 344 -9.10 -11.82 -4.72
N GLY A 345 -9.36 -12.80 -3.85
CA GLY A 345 -10.68 -13.39 -3.62
C GLY A 345 -10.68 -14.29 -2.38
N PRO A 346 -11.86 -14.86 -1.99
CA PRO A 346 -12.06 -15.60 -0.75
C PRO A 346 -11.60 -17.08 -0.81
N LEU A 347 -10.62 -17.37 -1.65
CA LEU A 347 -10.05 -18.70 -1.87
C LEU A 347 -8.70 -18.79 -1.16
N LEU A 348 -8.51 -19.78 -0.30
CA LEU A 348 -7.28 -19.96 0.46
C LEU A 348 -6.65 -21.32 0.19
N PRO A 349 -5.63 -21.40 -0.67
CA PRO A 349 -4.77 -22.57 -0.76
C PRO A 349 -4.06 -22.85 0.56
N VAL A 350 -4.11 -24.12 0.98
CA VAL A 350 -3.43 -24.61 2.17
C VAL A 350 -2.39 -25.62 1.75
N ARG A 351 -1.13 -25.31 1.98
CA ARG A 351 0.03 -26.16 1.75
C ARG A 351 0.58 -26.66 3.07
N THR A 352 0.87 -27.94 3.18
CA THR A 352 1.52 -28.50 4.36
C THR A 352 3.04 -28.50 4.23
N TYR A 353 3.72 -28.45 5.36
CA TYR A 353 5.16 -28.65 5.48
C TYR A 353 5.47 -29.65 6.62
N ALA A 354 6.60 -30.33 6.55
CA ALA A 354 7.11 -31.21 7.59
C ALA A 354 8.24 -30.56 8.40
N ALA A 355 9.19 -29.93 7.72
CA ALA A 355 10.25 -29.15 8.32
C ALA A 355 10.06 -27.67 8.07
N PHE A 356 10.33 -26.82 9.08
CA PHE A 356 10.05 -25.37 8.99
C PHE A 356 10.79 -24.68 7.85
N ASP A 357 12.02 -25.11 7.53
CA ASP A 357 12.83 -24.53 6.45
C ASP A 357 12.17 -24.68 5.06
N GLU A 358 11.32 -25.68 4.86
CA GLU A 358 10.51 -25.81 3.62
C GLU A 358 9.63 -24.57 3.38
N THR A 359 9.17 -23.92 4.45
CA THR A 359 8.38 -22.69 4.33
C THR A 359 9.20 -21.54 3.75
N ILE A 360 10.47 -21.43 4.15
CA ILE A 360 11.42 -20.43 3.65
C ILE A 360 11.73 -20.68 2.17
N ASP A 361 11.94 -21.95 1.82
CA ASP A 361 12.23 -22.35 0.43
C ASP A 361 11.05 -22.03 -0.51
N VAL A 362 9.83 -22.35 -0.07
CA VAL A 362 8.60 -22.03 -0.82
C VAL A 362 8.44 -20.52 -1.03
N ILE A 363 8.66 -19.73 0.01
CA ILE A 363 8.53 -18.26 -0.08
C ILE A 363 9.60 -17.68 -1.02
N ASN A 364 10.82 -18.17 -0.93
CA ASN A 364 11.94 -17.67 -1.74
C ASN A 364 11.88 -18.13 -3.21
N ALA A 365 11.20 -19.23 -3.51
CA ALA A 365 10.96 -19.67 -4.87
C ALA A 365 9.93 -18.80 -5.61
N ALA A 366 9.09 -18.07 -4.87
CA ALA A 366 8.07 -17.18 -5.42
C ALA A 366 8.55 -15.71 -5.55
N PRO A 367 7.89 -14.89 -6.37
CA PRO A 367 8.14 -13.46 -6.38
C PRO A 367 7.90 -12.83 -5.00
N ARG A 368 8.77 -11.89 -4.59
CA ARG A 368 8.70 -11.22 -3.28
C ARG A 368 7.33 -10.56 -3.07
N PRO A 369 6.58 -10.94 -2.01
CA PRO A 369 5.22 -10.48 -1.77
C PRO A 369 5.19 -9.11 -1.09
N LEU A 370 4.02 -8.45 -1.13
CA LEU A 370 3.79 -7.20 -0.40
C LEU A 370 3.73 -7.44 1.12
N ALA A 371 3.12 -8.54 1.57
CA ALA A 371 3.05 -8.89 2.98
C ALA A 371 3.50 -10.34 3.24
N LEU A 372 3.97 -10.57 4.47
CA LEU A 372 4.26 -11.90 5.04
C LEU A 372 3.69 -11.97 6.45
N TYR A 373 3.09 -13.09 6.78
CA TYR A 373 2.48 -13.32 8.08
C TYR A 373 3.13 -14.52 8.77
N TYR A 374 3.46 -14.36 10.04
CA TYR A 374 3.94 -15.44 10.88
C TYR A 374 3.05 -15.59 12.11
N PHE A 375 2.61 -16.82 12.39
CA PHE A 375 1.87 -17.17 13.58
C PHE A 375 2.66 -18.19 14.39
N GLY A 376 3.03 -17.82 15.60
CA GLY A 376 3.81 -18.66 16.47
C GLY A 376 4.49 -17.86 17.59
N PRO A 377 5.20 -18.57 18.50
CA PRO A 377 5.97 -17.93 19.55
C PRO A 377 7.21 -17.20 18.99
N PRO A 378 7.79 -16.28 19.77
CA PRO A 378 9.16 -15.82 19.49
C PRO A 378 10.12 -17.00 19.59
N GLY A 379 11.12 -17.05 18.70
CA GLY A 379 12.10 -18.11 18.66
C GLY A 379 12.81 -18.26 17.32
N GLU A 380 13.59 -19.31 17.19
CA GLU A 380 14.48 -19.53 16.06
C GLU A 380 13.75 -19.59 14.70
N ASP A 381 12.59 -20.25 14.63
CA ASP A 381 11.81 -20.34 13.40
C ASP A 381 11.38 -18.98 12.89
N ARG A 382 10.83 -18.12 13.79
CA ARG A 382 10.46 -16.74 13.46
C ARG A 382 11.67 -15.95 12.97
N ASP A 383 12.78 -16.02 13.71
CA ASP A 383 13.96 -15.20 13.44
C ASP A 383 14.64 -15.65 12.13
N ARG A 384 14.66 -16.97 11.85
CA ARG A 384 15.13 -17.51 10.56
C ARG A 384 14.22 -17.07 9.40
N LEU A 385 12.89 -17.13 9.57
CA LEU A 385 11.96 -16.69 8.56
C LEU A 385 12.20 -15.21 8.20
N LEU A 386 12.29 -14.34 9.21
CA LEU A 386 12.54 -12.92 9.02
C LEU A 386 13.90 -12.62 8.37
N ALA A 387 14.93 -13.36 8.74
CA ALA A 387 16.28 -13.15 8.23
C ALA A 387 16.49 -13.69 6.81
N ARG A 388 15.78 -14.77 6.43
CA ARG A 388 16.02 -15.49 5.17
C ARG A 388 14.97 -15.24 4.09
N THR A 389 13.90 -14.48 4.39
CA THR A 389 12.89 -14.11 3.39
C THR A 389 12.82 -12.59 3.21
N ALA A 390 12.30 -12.15 2.07
CA ALA A 390 12.08 -10.74 1.78
C ALA A 390 10.64 -10.49 1.36
N SER A 391 9.99 -9.53 2.04
CA SER A 391 8.64 -9.03 1.73
C SER A 391 8.58 -7.52 1.91
N GLY A 392 7.53 -6.89 1.44
CA GLY A 392 7.32 -5.48 1.71
C GLY A 392 7.14 -5.21 3.21
N ASN A 393 6.23 -5.94 3.84
CA ASN A 393 5.92 -5.80 5.27
C ASN A 393 5.71 -7.18 5.93
N VAL A 394 5.80 -7.21 7.26
CA VAL A 394 5.54 -8.42 8.07
C VAL A 394 4.58 -8.09 9.21
N SER A 395 3.62 -9.00 9.48
CA SER A 395 2.89 -9.02 10.75
C SER A 395 3.08 -10.35 11.47
N ILE A 396 3.27 -10.28 12.80
CA ILE A 396 3.43 -11.45 13.67
C ILE A 396 2.17 -11.60 14.53
N ASN A 397 1.58 -12.80 14.52
CA ASN A 397 0.36 -13.17 15.24
C ASN A 397 -0.86 -12.27 14.94
N ALA A 398 -0.86 -11.65 13.76
CA ALA A 398 -1.93 -10.82 13.25
C ALA A 398 -1.90 -10.77 11.73
N THR A 399 -3.00 -10.37 11.08
CA THR A 399 -3.07 -10.04 9.66
C THR A 399 -3.51 -8.59 9.47
N LEU A 400 -3.14 -7.97 8.35
CA LEU A 400 -3.50 -6.62 7.91
C LEU A 400 -3.03 -5.45 8.81
N LEU A 401 -2.76 -5.68 10.10
CA LEU A 401 -2.54 -4.61 11.09
C LEU A 401 -1.30 -3.76 10.84
N HIS A 402 -0.31 -4.23 10.10
CA HIS A 402 0.84 -3.42 9.70
C HIS A 402 0.45 -2.24 8.80
N PHE A 403 -0.63 -2.36 8.01
CA PHE A 403 -1.17 -1.26 7.20
C PHE A 403 -1.76 -0.14 8.08
N ALA A 404 -2.40 -0.50 9.19
CA ALA A 404 -3.00 0.46 10.13
C ALA A 404 -1.99 1.15 11.05
N GLN A 405 -0.68 0.87 10.90
CA GLN A 405 0.38 1.50 11.70
C GLN A 405 0.99 2.67 10.92
N ASP A 406 0.48 3.87 11.13
CA ASP A 406 0.89 5.07 10.39
C ASP A 406 2.38 5.42 10.54
N ASP A 407 3.08 4.94 11.58
CA ASP A 407 4.51 5.18 11.82
C ASP A 407 5.42 4.06 11.25
N LEU A 408 4.84 3.06 10.60
CA LEU A 408 5.60 2.06 9.86
C LEU A 408 5.62 2.43 8.37
N PRO A 409 6.77 2.24 7.67
CA PRO A 409 6.77 2.33 6.22
C PRO A 409 5.86 1.25 5.64
N PHE A 410 5.00 1.60 4.69
CA PHE A 410 4.23 0.63 3.93
C PHE A 410 4.64 0.71 2.47
N GLY A 411 4.99 -0.43 1.89
CA GLY A 411 5.41 -0.53 0.49
C GLY A 411 5.97 -1.89 0.15
N GLY A 412 6.04 -2.18 -1.16
CA GLY A 412 6.52 -3.44 -1.69
C GLY A 412 8.02 -3.46 -2.00
N ILE A 413 8.49 -4.62 -2.45
CA ILE A 413 9.87 -4.85 -2.88
C ILE A 413 9.90 -5.64 -4.19
N GLY A 414 10.54 -5.13 -5.23
CA GLY A 414 10.63 -5.77 -6.54
C GLY A 414 9.25 -5.91 -7.20
N PRO A 415 8.74 -7.14 -7.44
CA PRO A 415 7.44 -7.34 -8.09
C PRO A 415 6.25 -6.81 -7.30
N SER A 416 6.37 -6.66 -5.97
CA SER A 416 5.30 -6.13 -5.11
C SER A 416 5.31 -4.61 -4.96
N GLY A 417 6.34 -3.91 -5.46
CA GLY A 417 6.31 -2.45 -5.45
C GLY A 417 7.68 -1.77 -5.35
N MET A 418 7.63 -0.45 -5.26
CA MET A 418 8.78 0.46 -5.18
C MET A 418 8.41 1.68 -4.35
N GLY A 419 9.25 2.04 -3.40
CA GLY A 419 9.00 3.15 -2.48
C GLY A 419 8.17 2.75 -1.27
N ALA A 420 7.71 3.75 -0.51
CA ALA A 420 6.85 3.57 0.65
C ALA A 420 5.89 4.75 0.78
N CYS A 421 4.70 4.51 1.33
CA CYS A 421 3.64 5.51 1.35
C CYS A 421 3.17 5.98 2.73
N HIS A 422 3.49 5.33 3.82
CA HIS A 422 3.05 5.75 5.15
C HIS A 422 4.13 6.55 5.90
N GLY A 423 3.71 7.20 6.96
CA GLY A 423 4.58 7.82 7.95
C GLY A 423 5.48 8.92 7.41
N ILE A 424 6.67 8.99 7.99
CA ILE A 424 7.71 9.91 7.55
C ILE A 424 8.28 9.49 6.18
N GLU A 425 8.29 8.20 5.87
CA GLU A 425 8.77 7.67 4.60
C GLU A 425 7.89 8.15 3.44
N GLY A 426 6.56 8.07 3.58
CA GLY A 426 5.61 8.62 2.61
C GLY A 426 5.74 10.13 2.44
N PHE A 427 5.88 10.87 3.54
CA PHE A 427 6.15 12.32 3.48
C PHE A 427 7.45 12.62 2.73
N ARG A 428 8.53 11.88 2.99
CA ARG A 428 9.83 12.02 2.32
C ARG A 428 9.77 11.60 0.86
N ALA A 429 9.07 10.54 0.54
CA ALA A 429 8.88 10.08 -0.85
C ALA A 429 8.24 11.17 -1.73
N LEU A 430 7.30 11.95 -1.16
CA LEU A 430 6.64 13.06 -1.84
C LEU A 430 7.30 14.43 -1.59
N SER A 431 8.52 14.43 -1.05
CA SER A 431 9.35 15.63 -0.84
C SER A 431 10.70 15.50 -1.55
N HIS A 432 11.29 16.62 -1.88
CA HIS A 432 12.68 16.69 -2.32
C HIS A 432 13.60 16.94 -1.13
N ALA A 433 14.55 16.05 -0.90
CA ALA A 433 15.56 16.17 0.16
C ALA A 433 16.70 17.09 -0.33
N LYS A 434 16.59 18.39 -0.07
CA LYS A 434 17.59 19.38 -0.47
C LYS A 434 18.71 19.47 0.55
N GLY A 435 19.91 19.08 0.15
CA GLY A 435 21.12 19.29 0.95
C GLY A 435 21.51 20.78 0.97
N VAL A 436 21.68 21.35 2.17
CA VAL A 436 22.11 22.75 2.36
C VAL A 436 23.40 22.74 3.17
N PHE A 437 24.44 23.39 2.62
CA PHE A 437 25.69 23.58 3.28
C PHE A 437 25.92 25.09 3.47
N ILE A 438 26.14 25.52 4.71
CA ILE A 438 26.40 26.94 5.06
C ILE A 438 27.85 27.04 5.51
N GLN A 439 28.66 27.67 4.68
CA GLN A 439 30.06 27.92 4.98
C GLN A 439 30.22 28.89 6.16
N SER A 440 31.16 28.61 7.02
CA SER A 440 31.57 29.49 8.12
C SER A 440 32.38 30.68 7.62
N ARG A 441 32.52 31.68 8.51
CA ARG A 441 33.48 32.76 8.31
C ARG A 441 34.93 32.22 8.24
N TRP A 442 35.25 31.18 9.01
CA TRP A 442 36.53 30.50 9.03
C TRP A 442 36.57 29.44 7.92
N ARG A 443 37.38 29.73 6.89
CA ARG A 443 37.42 28.92 5.67
C ARG A 443 38.74 28.16 5.56
N PHE A 444 38.88 27.05 6.25
CA PHE A 444 40.06 26.23 6.11
C PHE A 444 40.34 25.81 4.65
N THR A 445 39.29 25.68 3.86
CA THR A 445 39.37 25.36 2.43
C THR A 445 40.06 26.40 1.58
N ASP A 446 40.21 27.64 2.08
CA ASP A 446 40.91 28.69 1.34
C ASP A 446 42.42 28.37 1.24
N LEU A 447 42.94 27.53 2.16
CA LEU A 447 44.33 27.02 2.11
C LEU A 447 44.54 25.97 0.99
N LEU A 448 43.47 25.44 0.42
CA LEU A 448 43.47 24.42 -0.64
C LEU A 448 43.08 25.03 -1.99
N ARG A 449 43.16 26.34 -2.16
CA ARG A 449 42.89 27.05 -3.43
C ARG A 449 44.16 27.37 -4.19
N ALA A 450 44.04 27.52 -5.49
CA ALA A 450 45.15 28.04 -6.32
C ALA A 450 45.48 29.52 -5.96
N PRO A 451 46.76 29.91 -6.04
CA PRO A 451 47.90 29.10 -6.48
C PRO A 451 48.34 28.08 -5.40
N PHE A 452 48.48 26.82 -5.82
CA PHE A 452 48.92 25.74 -4.91
C PHE A 452 50.41 25.91 -4.56
N GLY A 453 50.78 25.50 -3.36
CA GLY A 453 52.17 25.57 -2.89
C GLY A 453 52.40 24.74 -1.64
N LYS A 454 53.56 24.91 -1.00
CA LYS A 454 54.03 24.10 0.15
C LYS A 454 53.00 23.97 1.29
N LEU A 455 52.17 25.00 1.48
CA LEU A 455 51.12 24.97 2.50
C LEU A 455 50.00 23.98 2.12
N ALA A 456 49.57 24.01 0.84
CA ALA A 456 48.58 23.04 0.33
C ALA A 456 49.11 21.61 0.41
N ASP A 457 50.38 21.40 0.08
CA ASP A 457 51.04 20.07 0.19
C ASP A 457 51.08 19.57 1.64
N ALA A 458 51.41 20.43 2.60
CA ALA A 458 51.45 20.05 4.03
C ALA A 458 50.04 19.73 4.55
N VAL A 459 49.05 20.54 4.18
CA VAL A 459 47.63 20.29 4.55
C VAL A 459 47.12 19.00 3.95
N LEU A 460 47.40 18.74 2.69
CA LEU A 460 47.01 17.49 2.01
C LEU A 460 47.70 16.28 2.64
N ALA A 461 49.03 16.36 2.89
CA ALA A 461 49.76 15.30 3.54
C ALA A 461 49.20 14.95 4.92
N PHE A 462 48.79 16.00 5.71
CA PHE A 462 48.15 15.79 7.01
C PHE A 462 46.77 15.13 6.88
N MET A 463 45.96 15.62 5.95
CA MET A 463 44.59 15.10 5.75
C MET A 463 44.58 13.66 5.22
N LEU A 464 45.49 13.33 4.30
CA LEU A 464 45.59 11.98 3.69
C LEU A 464 46.23 10.93 4.59
N ARG A 465 47.04 11.34 5.58
CA ARG A 465 47.67 10.44 6.56
C ARG A 465 46.75 10.00 7.70
N ARG A 466 45.59 10.66 7.89
CA ARG A 466 44.57 10.25 8.87
C ARG A 466 43.68 9.16 8.25
N ARG A 467 44.01 7.89 8.56
CA ARG A 467 43.07 6.77 8.50
C ARG A 467 42.43 6.54 9.86
#